data_a4c4a51265c8648f22f38735f0305f59
#
_entry.id   a4c4a51265c8648f22f38735f0305f59
#
_cell.length_a   1.000
_cell.length_b   1.000
_cell.length_c   1.000
_cell.angle_alpha   90.00
_cell.angle_beta   90.00
_cell.angle_gamma   90.00
#
_symmetry.space_group_name_H-M   'P 1'
#
loop_
_entity.id
_entity.type
_entity.pdbx_description
1 polymer ?
#
loop_
_entity_poly.entity_id
_entity_poly.type
_entity_poly.pdbx_seq_one_letter_code
_entity_poly.pdbx_strand_id
1 'polypeptide(L)'
;KFNAIPFPLLHEKKYIDDFCHLIDGLIITGGDFDIHPKLYKTSNTQSKNIKNKRTNFELNIFNKFFKYNKPILGICGGAQLINVACGGTLIQDLKRDPINHEQVNPRNQTSHSVNISKNTQLHKICGAQKINVNSAHHQSIKKVGKDLNVSCAANDGVIEGIEHKKHKWCIGLQWHPEFLITKYDIKIIKNFISKTK
;
A
#
# COMPACT_ATOMS: atom_id res chain seq x y z
N LYS A 1 -9.94 19.08 4.83
CA LYS A 1 -10.94 18.34 4.03
C LYS A 1 -11.43 17.08 4.73
N PHE A 2 -10.57 16.42 5.53
CA PHE A 2 -10.85 15.13 6.17
C PHE A 2 -10.86 15.18 7.70
N ASN A 3 -10.72 16.35 8.32
CA ASN A 3 -10.66 16.55 9.77
C ASN A 3 -9.63 15.64 10.47
N ALA A 4 -8.41 15.62 9.89
CA ALA A 4 -7.24 14.93 10.39
C ALA A 4 -6.00 15.80 10.17
N ILE A 5 -5.02 15.69 11.06
CA ILE A 5 -3.76 16.42 10.99
C ILE A 5 -2.68 15.43 10.47
N PRO A 6 -2.11 15.64 9.28
CA PRO A 6 -0.99 14.84 8.82
C PRO A 6 0.27 15.24 9.59
N PHE A 7 0.98 14.24 10.10
CA PHE A 7 2.23 14.42 10.83
C PHE A 7 3.35 13.63 10.13
N PRO A 8 4.29 14.30 9.43
CA PRO A 8 5.43 13.65 8.80
C PRO A 8 6.37 13.04 9.85
N LEU A 9 6.78 11.78 9.66
CA LEU A 9 7.66 11.08 10.58
C LEU A 9 9.11 11.15 10.13
N LEU A 10 10.00 11.45 11.06
CA LEU A 10 11.44 11.29 10.87
C LEU A 10 11.80 9.80 10.85
N HIS A 11 12.68 9.38 9.92
CA HIS A 11 13.14 7.99 9.82
C HIS A 11 14.18 7.67 10.89
N GLU A 12 13.82 7.90 12.16
CA GLU A 12 14.67 7.65 13.33
C GLU A 12 14.04 6.63 14.27
N LYS A 13 14.68 5.46 14.40
CA LYS A 13 14.15 4.32 15.17
C LYS A 13 13.85 4.64 16.63
N LYS A 14 14.63 5.53 17.25
CA LYS A 14 14.46 5.88 18.66
C LYS A 14 13.11 6.51 19.00
N TYR A 15 12.42 7.09 18.01
CA TYR A 15 11.13 7.75 18.21
C TYR A 15 9.92 6.88 17.85
N ILE A 16 10.12 5.62 17.46
CA ILE A 16 8.99 4.75 17.02
C ILE A 16 7.96 4.56 18.11
N ASP A 17 8.39 4.42 19.36
CA ASP A 17 7.49 4.26 20.50
C ASP A 17 6.69 5.55 20.75
N ASP A 18 7.34 6.70 20.70
CA ASP A 18 6.69 8.00 20.84
C ASP A 18 5.67 8.23 19.72
N PHE A 19 6.06 7.97 18.46
CA PHE A 19 5.14 8.07 17.33
C PHE A 19 3.94 7.15 17.49
N CYS A 20 4.15 5.91 17.98
CA CYS A 20 3.05 4.99 18.18
C CYS A 20 2.09 5.43 19.29
N HIS A 21 2.55 6.17 20.29
CA HIS A 21 1.68 6.74 21.32
C HIS A 21 0.92 7.98 20.84
N LEU A 22 1.60 8.86 20.10
CA LEU A 22 1.06 10.16 19.69
C LEU A 22 0.12 10.11 18.47
N ILE A 23 0.28 9.10 17.60
CA ILE A 23 -0.39 9.07 16.29
C ILE A 23 -1.44 7.97 16.26
N ASP A 24 -2.62 8.28 15.74
CA ASP A 24 -3.79 7.41 15.76
C ASP A 24 -3.84 6.42 14.59
N GLY A 25 -3.14 6.69 13.49
CA GLY A 25 -3.06 5.81 12.32
C GLY A 25 -1.83 6.08 11.49
N LEU A 26 -1.38 5.08 10.74
CA LEU A 26 -0.15 5.13 9.94
C LEU A 26 -0.45 5.07 8.44
N ILE A 27 0.10 6.02 7.68
CA ILE A 27 0.19 5.93 6.22
C ILE A 27 1.64 5.65 5.84
N ILE A 28 1.89 4.54 5.16
CA ILE A 28 3.20 4.22 4.56
C ILE A 28 3.10 4.58 3.09
N THR A 29 3.82 5.62 2.69
CA THR A 29 3.74 6.15 1.33
C THR A 29 4.63 5.37 0.36
N GLY A 30 4.33 5.48 -0.93
CA GLY A 30 5.24 5.09 -2.00
C GLY A 30 6.45 6.01 -2.11
N GLY A 31 7.15 5.89 -3.24
CA GLY A 31 8.30 6.70 -3.59
C GLY A 31 9.14 6.04 -4.68
N ASP A 32 10.09 6.78 -5.20
CA ASP A 32 11.03 6.31 -6.22
C ASP A 32 12.15 5.47 -5.58
N PHE A 33 11.81 4.32 -5.04
CA PHE A 33 12.76 3.36 -4.47
C PHE A 33 12.11 1.98 -4.32
N ASP A 34 12.94 0.94 -4.39
CA ASP A 34 12.54 -0.44 -4.27
C ASP A 34 12.88 -1.04 -2.91
N ILE A 35 12.08 -2.01 -2.49
CA ILE A 35 12.37 -2.82 -1.31
C ILE A 35 13.47 -3.81 -1.65
N HIS A 36 14.50 -3.88 -0.80
CA HIS A 36 15.65 -4.77 -1.03
C HIS A 36 15.20 -6.25 -1.10
N PRO A 37 15.52 -6.96 -2.21
CA PRO A 37 15.05 -8.33 -2.44
C PRO A 37 15.42 -9.34 -1.34
N LYS A 38 16.50 -9.14 -0.60
CA LYS A 38 16.85 -9.96 0.58
C LYS A 38 15.74 -10.02 1.62
N LEU A 39 14.91 -8.97 1.74
CA LEU A 39 13.81 -8.92 2.72
C LEU A 39 12.67 -9.89 2.38
N TYR A 40 12.54 -10.28 1.11
CA TYR A 40 11.61 -11.32 0.65
C TYR A 40 12.32 -12.54 0.06
N LYS A 41 13.58 -12.81 0.53
CA LYS A 41 14.36 -14.03 0.30
C LYS A 41 14.59 -14.36 -1.18
N THR A 42 14.89 -13.35 -1.99
CA THR A 42 15.25 -13.54 -3.40
C THR A 42 16.50 -12.74 -3.77
N SER A 43 17.17 -13.14 -4.85
CA SER A 43 18.29 -12.38 -5.40
C SER A 43 17.81 -11.07 -6.05
N ASN A 44 18.66 -10.05 -6.04
CA ASN A 44 18.38 -8.84 -6.78
C ASN A 44 18.71 -9.06 -8.26
N THR A 45 17.70 -8.91 -9.11
CA THR A 45 17.83 -8.99 -10.56
C THR A 45 17.47 -7.67 -11.26
N GLN A 46 16.53 -6.89 -10.69
CA GLN A 46 15.97 -5.71 -11.36
C GLN A 46 15.59 -4.58 -10.40
N SER A 47 15.67 -4.80 -9.07
CA SER A 47 15.35 -3.74 -8.09
C SER A 47 16.40 -2.63 -8.09
N LYS A 48 15.91 -1.39 -8.05
CA LYS A 48 16.70 -0.15 -8.22
C LYS A 48 16.51 0.78 -7.01
N ASN A 49 17.39 1.77 -6.90
CA ASN A 49 17.29 2.88 -5.94
C ASN A 49 16.93 2.46 -4.50
N ILE A 50 17.50 1.35 -4.03
CA ILE A 50 17.19 0.76 -2.71
C ILE A 50 17.54 1.72 -1.57
N LYS A 51 16.59 2.02 -0.68
CA LYS A 51 16.73 2.91 0.48
C LYS A 51 16.64 2.14 1.79
N ASN A 52 17.69 1.40 2.15
CA ASN A 52 17.69 0.51 3.32
C ASN A 52 17.30 1.21 4.64
N LYS A 53 17.79 2.45 4.90
CA LYS A 53 17.45 3.19 6.13
C LYS A 53 15.94 3.43 6.23
N ARG A 54 15.31 3.88 5.13
CA ARG A 54 13.86 4.12 5.05
C ARG A 54 13.10 2.82 5.23
N THR A 55 13.39 1.78 4.43
CA THR A 55 12.68 0.50 4.49
C THR A 55 12.77 -0.13 5.88
N ASN A 56 13.95 -0.09 6.53
CA ASN A 56 14.11 -0.59 7.89
C ASN A 56 13.29 0.19 8.92
N PHE A 57 13.22 1.52 8.79
CA PHE A 57 12.36 2.34 9.64
C PHE A 57 10.88 1.99 9.43
N GLU A 58 10.43 1.95 8.18
CA GLU A 58 9.04 1.65 7.81
C GLU A 58 8.60 0.25 8.28
N LEU A 59 9.47 -0.77 8.18
CA LEU A 59 9.20 -2.11 8.73
C LEU A 59 9.04 -2.09 10.26
N ASN A 60 9.90 -1.35 10.96
CA ASN A 60 9.84 -1.28 12.43
C ASN A 60 8.56 -0.56 12.90
N ILE A 61 8.24 0.59 12.28
CA ILE A 61 7.03 1.34 12.67
C ILE A 61 5.77 0.60 12.25
N PHE A 62 5.73 -0.06 11.08
CA PHE A 62 4.65 -0.94 10.69
C PHE A 62 4.39 -2.00 11.76
N ASN A 63 5.42 -2.75 12.17
CA ASN A 63 5.30 -3.80 13.18
C ASN A 63 4.76 -3.26 14.50
N LYS A 64 5.17 -2.05 14.89
CA LYS A 64 4.68 -1.41 16.12
C LYS A 64 3.20 -1.07 16.02
N PHE A 65 2.77 -0.35 14.97
CA PHE A 65 1.37 -0.01 14.74
C PHE A 65 0.49 -1.25 14.56
N PHE A 66 1.01 -2.27 13.87
CA PHE A 66 0.33 -3.54 13.67
C PHE A 66 0.08 -4.27 15.00
N LYS A 67 1.09 -4.34 15.89
CA LYS A 67 0.98 -4.94 17.23
C LYS A 67 -0.10 -4.26 18.08
N TYR A 68 -0.22 -2.93 17.97
CA TYR A 68 -1.24 -2.16 18.70
C TYR A 68 -2.59 -2.09 17.96
N ASN A 69 -2.73 -2.81 16.86
CA ASN A 69 -3.95 -2.86 16.05
C ASN A 69 -4.45 -1.47 15.61
N LYS A 70 -3.52 -0.52 15.43
CA LYS A 70 -3.81 0.82 14.90
C LYS A 70 -3.99 0.79 13.40
N PRO A 71 -4.90 1.60 12.82
CA PRO A 71 -5.15 1.62 11.39
C PRO A 71 -3.89 1.87 10.57
N ILE A 72 -3.70 1.09 9.49
CA ILE A 72 -2.54 1.18 8.59
C ILE A 72 -3.00 1.23 7.14
N LEU A 73 -2.60 2.26 6.40
CA LEU A 73 -2.76 2.37 4.96
C LEU A 73 -1.39 2.33 4.28
N GLY A 74 -1.16 1.33 3.44
CA GLY A 74 0.01 1.28 2.55
C GLY A 74 -0.35 1.80 1.16
N ILE A 75 0.42 2.73 0.61
CA ILE A 75 0.23 3.29 -0.73
C ILE A 75 1.44 2.93 -1.58
N CYS A 76 1.23 2.32 -2.75
CA CYS A 76 2.26 1.93 -3.72
C CYS A 76 3.37 1.09 -3.05
N GLY A 77 4.58 1.62 -2.87
CA GLY A 77 5.65 0.97 -2.11
C GLY A 77 5.26 0.57 -0.69
N GLY A 78 4.34 1.32 -0.05
CA GLY A 78 3.78 0.98 1.26
C GLY A 78 2.93 -0.29 1.25
N ALA A 79 2.16 -0.55 0.19
CA ALA A 79 1.44 -1.82 0.01
C ALA A 79 2.41 -2.99 -0.14
N GLN A 80 3.46 -2.80 -0.92
CA GLN A 80 4.53 -3.79 -1.11
C GLN A 80 5.26 -4.08 0.21
N LEU A 81 5.52 -3.05 1.01
CA LEU A 81 6.15 -3.18 2.33
C LEU A 81 5.27 -3.99 3.30
N ILE A 82 3.96 -3.72 3.36
CA ILE A 82 3.00 -4.51 4.14
C ILE A 82 3.06 -5.98 3.72
N ASN A 83 3.08 -6.26 2.42
CA ASN A 83 3.17 -7.62 1.91
C ASN A 83 4.46 -8.32 2.36
N VAL A 84 5.61 -7.64 2.23
CA VAL A 84 6.93 -8.19 2.63
C VAL A 84 6.99 -8.39 4.15
N ALA A 85 6.48 -7.45 4.94
CA ALA A 85 6.41 -7.57 6.40
C ALA A 85 5.59 -8.79 6.85
N CYS A 86 4.58 -9.17 6.07
CA CYS A 86 3.78 -10.38 6.27
C CYS A 86 4.40 -11.64 5.62
N GLY A 87 5.62 -11.58 5.08
CA GLY A 87 6.34 -12.71 4.47
C GLY A 87 5.97 -13.01 3.02
N GLY A 88 5.36 -12.06 2.33
CA GLY A 88 5.10 -12.13 0.88
C GLY A 88 6.32 -11.77 0.04
N THR A 89 6.19 -11.90 -1.28
CA THR A 89 7.28 -11.60 -2.24
C THR A 89 6.81 -10.61 -3.30
N LEU A 90 7.76 -10.00 -4.03
CA LEU A 90 7.50 -9.01 -5.06
C LEU A 90 7.98 -9.49 -6.44
N ILE A 91 7.35 -8.95 -7.49
CA ILE A 91 7.87 -8.88 -8.85
C ILE A 91 8.75 -7.63 -8.89
N GLN A 92 10.03 -7.78 -9.27
CA GLN A 92 11.00 -6.70 -9.25
C GLN A 92 10.87 -5.73 -10.43
N ASP A 93 10.28 -6.20 -11.53
CA ASP A 93 9.98 -5.37 -12.70
C ASP A 93 8.83 -6.00 -13.49
N LEU A 94 7.76 -5.23 -13.70
CA LEU A 94 6.58 -5.65 -14.45
C LEU A 94 6.81 -5.50 -15.94
N LYS A 95 6.23 -6.41 -16.72
CA LYS A 95 6.06 -6.20 -18.16
C LYS A 95 5.10 -5.04 -18.42
N ARG A 96 5.30 -4.31 -19.50
CA ARG A 96 4.47 -3.16 -19.89
C ARG A 96 3.26 -3.53 -20.75
N ASP A 97 3.09 -4.80 -21.07
CA ASP A 97 2.03 -5.34 -21.90
C ASP A 97 1.32 -6.48 -21.15
N PRO A 98 -0.01 -6.58 -21.14
CA PRO A 98 -0.97 -5.71 -21.84
C PRO A 98 -1.29 -4.38 -21.12
N ILE A 99 -0.91 -4.19 -19.86
CA ILE A 99 -1.13 -2.95 -19.09
C ILE A 99 0.21 -2.34 -18.71
N ASN A 100 0.41 -1.07 -19.05
CA ASN A 100 1.55 -0.31 -18.54
C ASN A 100 1.22 0.30 -17.18
N HIS A 101 1.77 -0.28 -16.11
CA HIS A 101 1.57 0.20 -14.75
C HIS A 101 2.41 1.45 -14.40
N GLU A 102 3.30 1.88 -15.29
CA GLU A 102 3.89 3.22 -15.30
C GLU A 102 3.16 4.08 -16.33
N GLN A 103 1.96 4.59 -15.97
CA GLN A 103 1.11 5.32 -16.90
C GLN A 103 1.84 6.49 -17.59
N VAL A 104 1.54 6.69 -18.86
CA VAL A 104 2.11 7.78 -19.68
C VAL A 104 1.33 9.09 -19.54
N ASN A 105 0.04 9.03 -19.24
CA ASN A 105 -0.79 10.19 -18.97
C ASN A 105 -0.52 10.76 -17.56
N PRO A 106 -0.90 12.00 -17.26
CA PRO A 106 -0.67 12.62 -15.95
C PRO A 106 -1.21 11.77 -14.79
N ARG A 107 -0.47 11.67 -13.69
CA ARG A 107 -0.83 10.82 -12.52
C ARG A 107 -2.10 11.26 -11.80
N ASN A 108 -2.62 12.45 -12.09
CA ASN A 108 -3.93 12.91 -11.64
C ASN A 108 -5.09 12.50 -12.55
N GLN A 109 -4.85 11.52 -13.43
CA GLN A 109 -5.86 10.86 -14.26
C GLN A 109 -5.82 9.36 -14.02
N THR A 110 -6.95 8.69 -14.30
CA THR A 110 -7.00 7.23 -14.22
C THR A 110 -6.29 6.57 -15.40
N SER A 111 -5.66 5.41 -15.17
CA SER A 111 -4.91 4.64 -16.16
C SER A 111 -5.65 3.38 -16.58
N HIS A 112 -6.03 2.55 -15.60
CA HIS A 112 -6.68 1.27 -15.86
C HIS A 112 -7.75 0.97 -14.83
N SER A 113 -8.48 -0.13 -15.03
CA SER A 113 -9.48 -0.60 -14.08
C SER A 113 -8.98 -1.75 -13.23
N VAL A 114 -9.45 -1.81 -11.99
CA VAL A 114 -9.22 -2.94 -11.08
C VAL A 114 -10.54 -3.59 -10.69
N ASN A 115 -10.52 -4.91 -10.55
CA ASN A 115 -11.67 -5.72 -10.09
C ASN A 115 -11.53 -5.94 -8.59
N ILE A 116 -12.51 -5.50 -7.81
CA ILE A 116 -12.53 -5.61 -6.34
C ILE A 116 -13.17 -6.94 -5.94
N SER A 117 -12.48 -7.68 -5.09
CA SER A 117 -12.95 -8.96 -4.56
C SER A 117 -14.12 -8.76 -3.59
N LYS A 118 -15.20 -9.54 -3.78
CA LYS A 118 -16.36 -9.52 -2.87
C LYS A 118 -15.95 -9.89 -1.44
N ASN A 119 -16.72 -9.40 -0.47
CA ASN A 119 -16.52 -9.68 0.97
C ASN A 119 -15.21 -9.11 1.60
N THR A 120 -14.51 -8.25 0.88
CA THR A 120 -13.34 -7.53 1.39
C THR A 120 -13.74 -6.20 2.07
N GLN A 121 -12.85 -5.65 2.91
CA GLN A 121 -13.06 -4.30 3.46
C GLN A 121 -13.08 -3.27 2.34
N LEU A 122 -12.18 -3.40 1.36
CA LEU A 122 -12.14 -2.51 0.20
C LEU A 122 -13.47 -2.52 -0.56
N HIS A 123 -14.08 -3.70 -0.76
CA HIS A 123 -15.41 -3.82 -1.39
C HIS A 123 -16.49 -3.08 -0.60
N LYS A 124 -16.50 -3.23 0.73
CA LYS A 124 -17.45 -2.53 1.60
C LYS A 124 -17.28 -1.01 1.55
N ILE A 125 -16.03 -0.53 1.50
CA ILE A 125 -15.70 0.90 1.43
C ILE A 125 -16.14 1.50 0.08
N CYS A 126 -15.78 0.86 -1.02
CA CYS A 126 -16.06 1.35 -2.37
C CYS A 126 -17.56 1.22 -2.74
N GLY A 127 -18.17 0.10 -2.36
CA GLY A 127 -19.53 -0.25 -2.80
C GLY A 127 -19.58 -0.53 -4.30
N ALA A 128 -18.50 -1.05 -4.89
CA ALA A 128 -18.38 -1.33 -6.32
C ALA A 128 -17.45 -2.53 -6.55
N GLN A 129 -17.71 -3.30 -7.61
CA GLN A 129 -16.88 -4.46 -8.00
C GLN A 129 -15.77 -4.08 -8.99
N LYS A 130 -15.88 -2.92 -9.64
CA LYS A 130 -14.86 -2.43 -10.59
C LYS A 130 -14.73 -0.92 -10.45
N ILE A 131 -13.49 -0.45 -10.38
CA ILE A 131 -13.16 0.99 -10.30
C ILE A 131 -11.98 1.29 -11.23
N ASN A 132 -11.85 2.55 -11.65
CA ASN A 132 -10.67 3.02 -12.38
C ASN A 132 -9.70 3.66 -11.39
N VAL A 133 -8.40 3.42 -11.60
CA VAL A 133 -7.31 3.89 -10.73
C VAL A 133 -6.19 4.52 -11.56
N ASN A 134 -5.36 5.36 -10.96
CA ASN A 134 -4.08 5.77 -11.53
C ASN A 134 -3.01 4.71 -11.30
N SER A 135 -1.84 4.84 -11.93
CA SER A 135 -0.79 3.82 -11.81
C SER A 135 0.59 4.44 -12.04
N ALA A 136 1.51 4.18 -11.11
CA ALA A 136 2.87 4.69 -11.20
C ALA A 136 3.84 3.75 -10.47
N HIS A 137 3.95 2.51 -10.98
CA HIS A 137 4.82 1.51 -10.36
C HIS A 137 5.34 0.51 -11.40
N HIS A 138 6.58 0.08 -11.25
CA HIS A 138 7.20 -0.99 -12.03
C HIS A 138 7.32 -2.30 -11.24
N GLN A 139 7.16 -2.25 -9.91
CA GLN A 139 7.10 -3.43 -9.06
C GLN A 139 5.67 -3.75 -8.63
N SER A 140 5.40 -5.00 -8.28
CA SER A 140 4.12 -5.41 -7.69
C SER A 140 4.27 -6.60 -6.75
N ILE A 141 3.17 -6.95 -6.07
CA ILE A 141 3.09 -8.13 -5.23
C ILE A 141 3.06 -9.38 -6.12
N LYS A 142 3.99 -10.35 -5.85
CA LYS A 142 4.04 -11.65 -6.52
C LYS A 142 3.28 -12.71 -5.73
N LYS A 143 3.67 -12.89 -4.47
CA LYS A 143 3.02 -13.82 -3.53
C LYS A 143 2.54 -13.05 -2.32
N VAL A 144 1.29 -13.23 -1.99
CA VAL A 144 0.67 -12.58 -0.83
C VAL A 144 1.21 -13.16 0.46
N GLY A 145 1.51 -12.29 1.43
CA GLY A 145 2.00 -12.67 2.74
C GLY A 145 0.95 -13.37 3.60
N LYS A 146 1.41 -13.90 4.74
CA LYS A 146 0.56 -14.62 5.68
C LYS A 146 -0.58 -13.73 6.18
N ASP A 147 -1.77 -14.30 6.28
CA ASP A 147 -2.99 -13.64 6.76
C ASP A 147 -3.42 -12.39 5.94
N LEU A 148 -2.88 -12.20 4.74
CA LEU A 148 -3.36 -11.22 3.77
C LEU A 148 -4.34 -11.83 2.77
N ASN A 149 -5.29 -11.02 2.31
CA ASN A 149 -6.17 -11.29 1.16
C ASN A 149 -5.83 -10.35 0.02
N VAL A 150 -6.02 -10.81 -1.22
CA VAL A 150 -6.12 -9.93 -2.39
C VAL A 150 -7.48 -9.25 -2.37
N SER A 151 -7.49 -7.94 -2.19
CA SER A 151 -8.72 -7.14 -2.18
C SER A 151 -9.09 -6.61 -3.56
N CYS A 152 -8.13 -6.45 -4.47
CA CYS A 152 -8.40 -6.20 -5.89
C CYS A 152 -7.19 -6.53 -6.77
N ALA A 153 -7.46 -6.73 -8.07
CA ALA A 153 -6.46 -6.97 -9.09
C ALA A 153 -6.83 -6.28 -10.42
N ALA A 154 -5.83 -5.92 -11.21
CA ALA A 154 -5.98 -5.44 -12.57
C ALA A 154 -6.38 -6.60 -13.53
N ASN A 155 -6.80 -6.28 -14.76
CA ASN A 155 -7.26 -7.28 -15.72
C ASN A 155 -6.14 -8.23 -16.20
N ASP A 156 -4.88 -7.82 -16.09
CA ASP A 156 -3.70 -8.62 -16.40
C ASP A 156 -3.23 -9.50 -15.22
N GLY A 157 -3.97 -9.48 -14.11
CA GLY A 157 -3.70 -10.27 -12.92
C GLY A 157 -2.75 -9.62 -11.92
N VAL A 158 -2.26 -8.42 -12.19
CA VAL A 158 -1.43 -7.67 -11.23
C VAL A 158 -2.24 -7.35 -9.98
N ILE A 159 -1.69 -7.70 -8.81
CA ILE A 159 -2.33 -7.44 -7.51
C ILE A 159 -2.23 -5.95 -7.21
N GLU A 160 -3.39 -5.30 -7.13
CA GLU A 160 -3.52 -3.87 -6.91
C GLU A 160 -3.98 -3.51 -5.49
N GLY A 161 -4.48 -4.50 -4.74
CA GLY A 161 -4.87 -4.27 -3.36
C GLY A 161 -4.77 -5.51 -2.50
N ILE A 162 -4.37 -5.31 -1.28
CA ILE A 162 -4.30 -6.33 -0.22
C ILE A 162 -4.94 -5.80 1.06
N GLU A 163 -5.46 -6.69 1.88
CA GLU A 163 -5.95 -6.37 3.22
C GLU A 163 -5.66 -7.50 4.20
N HIS A 164 -5.42 -7.16 5.46
CA HIS A 164 -5.12 -8.16 6.48
C HIS A 164 -6.40 -8.71 7.12
N LYS A 165 -6.53 -10.06 7.15
CA LYS A 165 -7.75 -10.79 7.57
C LYS A 165 -8.16 -10.53 9.01
N LYS A 166 -7.20 -10.35 9.90
CA LYS A 166 -7.41 -10.30 11.36
C LYS A 166 -7.19 -8.93 11.96
N HIS A 167 -6.49 -8.03 11.25
CA HIS A 167 -6.23 -6.69 11.74
C HIS A 167 -7.46 -5.80 11.58
N LYS A 168 -7.72 -4.95 12.57
CA LYS A 168 -8.91 -4.08 12.57
C LYS A 168 -9.04 -3.24 11.30
N TRP A 169 -7.93 -2.68 10.82
CA TRP A 169 -7.85 -1.93 9.57
C TRP A 169 -6.41 -1.87 9.04
N CYS A 170 -6.06 -2.71 8.11
CA CYS A 170 -4.75 -2.72 7.45
C CYS A 170 -4.97 -3.04 5.96
N ILE A 171 -4.86 -2.02 5.13
CA ILE A 171 -5.10 -2.10 3.68
C ILE A 171 -3.87 -1.56 2.96
N GLY A 172 -3.40 -2.28 1.95
CA GLY A 172 -2.38 -1.84 1.00
C GLY A 172 -2.99 -1.67 -0.39
N LEU A 173 -2.73 -0.53 -1.03
CA LEU A 173 -3.18 -0.19 -2.36
C LEU A 173 -1.98 0.12 -3.24
N GLN A 174 -1.91 -0.47 -4.43
CA GLN A 174 -0.79 -0.29 -5.34
C GLN A 174 -0.87 1.04 -6.08
N TRP A 175 -2.09 1.55 -6.32
CA TRP A 175 -2.31 2.88 -6.90
C TRP A 175 -2.18 4.01 -5.86
N HIS A 176 -2.43 5.25 -6.28
CA HIS A 176 -2.23 6.46 -5.51
C HIS A 176 -3.56 7.16 -5.16
N PRO A 177 -4.32 6.70 -4.14
CA PRO A 177 -5.58 7.30 -3.74
C PRO A 177 -5.43 8.70 -3.14
N GLU A 178 -4.22 9.11 -2.74
CA GLU A 178 -3.93 10.44 -2.22
C GLU A 178 -4.13 11.57 -3.25
N PHE A 179 -4.15 11.24 -4.55
CA PHE A 179 -4.50 12.20 -5.59
C PHE A 179 -5.99 12.57 -5.59
N LEU A 180 -6.86 11.76 -4.95
CA LEU A 180 -8.30 12.00 -4.82
C LEU A 180 -9.01 12.20 -6.17
N ILE A 181 -8.62 11.44 -7.18
CA ILE A 181 -9.11 11.54 -8.56
C ILE A 181 -10.56 11.08 -8.65
N THR A 182 -10.89 10.00 -7.93
CA THR A 182 -12.21 9.38 -7.98
C THR A 182 -12.95 9.50 -6.65
N LYS A 183 -14.27 9.32 -6.69
CA LYS A 183 -15.08 9.22 -5.46
C LYS A 183 -14.63 8.05 -4.56
N TYR A 184 -14.00 7.04 -5.13
CA TYR A 184 -13.53 5.86 -4.41
C TYR A 184 -12.28 6.18 -3.58
N ASP A 185 -11.36 6.96 -4.11
CA ASP A 185 -10.18 7.43 -3.38
C ASP A 185 -10.61 8.23 -2.14
N ILE A 186 -11.58 9.14 -2.33
CA ILE A 186 -12.16 9.92 -1.23
C ILE A 186 -12.80 9.03 -0.16
N LYS A 187 -13.55 7.97 -0.57
CA LYS A 187 -14.16 7.01 0.37
C LYS A 187 -13.10 6.26 1.16
N ILE A 188 -12.02 5.81 0.51
CA ILE A 188 -10.93 5.07 1.15
C ILE A 188 -10.25 5.92 2.21
N ILE A 189 -9.83 7.14 1.86
CA ILE A 189 -9.18 8.06 2.81
C ILE A 189 -10.12 8.44 3.96
N LYS A 190 -11.40 8.74 3.68
CA LYS A 190 -12.41 9.01 4.74
C LYS A 190 -12.60 7.82 5.67
N ASN A 191 -12.67 6.60 5.11
CA ASN A 191 -12.83 5.40 5.92
C ASN A 191 -11.59 5.15 6.79
N PHE A 192 -10.37 5.27 6.24
CA PHE A 192 -9.13 5.19 7.03
C PHE A 192 -9.18 6.15 8.22
N ILE A 193 -9.43 7.44 7.99
CA ILE A 193 -9.47 8.47 9.04
C ILE A 193 -10.58 8.18 10.06
N SER A 194 -11.71 7.62 9.65
CA SER A 194 -12.76 7.23 10.59
C SER A 194 -12.35 6.13 11.56
N LYS A 195 -11.29 5.39 11.28
CA LYS A 195 -10.75 4.31 12.12
C LYS A 195 -9.64 4.76 13.05
N THR A 196 -9.14 5.99 12.87
CA THR A 196 -8.11 6.60 13.73
C THR A 196 -8.71 7.35 14.94
N LYS A 197 -10.04 7.26 15.12
CA LYS A 197 -10.79 7.87 16.22
C LYS A 197 -11.13 6.84 17.29
#